data_0d73a5a20e4db16960e14946201ae1fe
#
_entry.id   0d73a5a20e4db16960e14946201ae1fe
#
_cell.length_a   1.000
_cell.length_b   1.000
_cell.length_c   1.000
_cell.angle_alpha   90.00
_cell.angle_beta   90.00
_cell.angle_gamma   90.00
#
_symmetry.space_group_name_H-M   'P 1'
#
loop_
_entity.id
_entity.type
_entity.pdbx_description
1 polymer ?
#
loop_
_entity_poly.entity_id
_entity_poly.type
_entity_poly.pdbx_seq_one_letter_code
_entity_poly.pdbx_strand_id
1 'polypeptide(L)'
;MKQTPWGQQSKTHLGQLLPVGQSVQVCSIERDKYKRLVAEVFINNRSVNLTMVQEGQAVVYRQYLKGCTNTKEQFLQAEANAKQQKLGFWNQSQPVMPWDFRRGKKTQPATVRSQQQCDPSYPDFCIPPNAADLDCRDIPYRRFRVNQPDPHGFNRDRDGVGCER
;
A
#
# COMPACT_ATOMS: atom_id res chain seq x y z
N MET A 1 -11.36 -7.86 -14.12
CA MET A 1 -10.30 -6.89 -14.49
C MET A 1 -8.98 -7.40 -13.94
N LYS A 2 -7.90 -7.42 -14.71
CA LYS A 2 -6.57 -7.91 -14.27
C LYS A 2 -5.74 -6.73 -13.78
N GLN A 3 -5.02 -6.91 -12.67
CA GLN A 3 -4.10 -5.90 -12.14
C GLN A 3 -2.81 -5.89 -12.97
N THR A 4 -2.80 -5.10 -14.03
CA THR A 4 -1.66 -5.01 -14.96
C THR A 4 -0.59 -4.07 -14.41
N PRO A 5 0.71 -4.38 -14.55
CA PRO A 5 1.30 -5.57 -15.19
C PRO A 5 1.42 -6.79 -14.25
N TRP A 6 1.33 -6.57 -12.95
CA TRP A 6 1.68 -7.52 -11.87
C TRP A 6 0.87 -8.81 -11.90
N GLY A 7 -0.44 -8.71 -12.13
CA GLY A 7 -1.29 -9.91 -12.21
C GLY A 7 -0.94 -10.82 -13.39
N GLN A 8 -0.44 -10.26 -14.50
CA GLN A 8 0.01 -11.06 -15.63
C GLN A 8 1.36 -11.71 -15.36
N GLN A 9 2.28 -10.96 -14.75
CA GLN A 9 3.60 -11.48 -14.34
C GLN A 9 3.45 -12.63 -13.35
N SER A 10 2.64 -12.46 -12.29
CA SER A 10 2.35 -13.52 -11.32
C SER A 10 1.75 -14.76 -11.97
N LYS A 11 0.83 -14.58 -12.93
CA LYS A 11 0.24 -15.71 -13.67
C LYS A 11 1.29 -16.47 -14.48
N THR A 12 2.14 -15.75 -15.21
CA THR A 12 3.20 -16.35 -16.03
C THR A 12 4.18 -17.10 -15.14
N HIS A 13 4.61 -16.50 -14.06
CA HIS A 13 5.55 -17.10 -13.11
C HIS A 13 4.98 -18.35 -12.43
N LEU A 14 3.72 -18.29 -11.98
CA LEU A 14 3.04 -19.46 -11.43
C LEU A 14 2.97 -20.61 -12.45
N GLY A 15 2.71 -20.31 -13.73
CA GLY A 15 2.71 -21.32 -14.78
C GLY A 15 4.09 -21.95 -15.04
N GLN A 16 5.17 -21.23 -14.77
CA GLN A 16 6.54 -21.79 -14.82
C GLN A 16 6.82 -22.69 -13.62
N LEU A 17 6.35 -22.33 -12.42
CA LEU A 17 6.49 -23.16 -11.23
C LEU A 17 5.58 -24.39 -11.24
N LEU A 18 4.42 -24.29 -11.92
CA LEU A 18 3.39 -25.33 -12.00
C LEU A 18 3.06 -25.63 -13.49
N PRO A 19 3.93 -26.32 -14.22
CA PRO A 19 3.62 -26.74 -15.58
C PRO A 19 2.39 -27.66 -15.62
N VAL A 20 1.59 -27.56 -16.67
CA VAL A 20 0.44 -28.44 -16.87
C VAL A 20 0.91 -29.87 -16.97
N GLY A 21 0.24 -30.80 -16.27
CA GLY A 21 0.62 -32.21 -16.19
C GLY A 21 1.57 -32.55 -15.02
N GLN A 22 2.07 -31.56 -14.30
CA GLN A 22 2.90 -31.78 -13.11
C GLN A 22 2.06 -32.31 -11.94
N SER A 23 2.50 -33.40 -11.33
CA SER A 23 1.92 -33.90 -10.09
C SER A 23 2.29 -32.97 -8.92
N VAL A 24 1.32 -32.65 -8.08
CA VAL A 24 1.49 -31.77 -6.93
C VAL A 24 0.91 -32.40 -5.67
N GLN A 25 1.45 -32.04 -4.53
CA GLN A 25 0.85 -32.31 -3.22
C GLN A 25 0.02 -31.09 -2.82
N VAL A 26 -1.20 -31.30 -2.33
CA VAL A 26 -2.12 -30.25 -1.93
C VAL A 26 -2.46 -30.43 -0.46
N CYS A 27 -2.13 -29.45 0.33
CA CYS A 27 -2.59 -29.36 1.71
C CYS A 27 -3.80 -28.41 1.79
N SER A 28 -4.94 -28.97 2.10
CA SER A 28 -6.21 -28.24 2.22
C SER A 28 -6.26 -27.47 3.52
N ILE A 29 -6.58 -26.19 3.47
CA ILE A 29 -6.72 -25.30 4.64
C ILE A 29 -8.20 -25.12 4.98
N GLU A 30 -8.96 -24.51 4.07
CA GLU A 30 -10.39 -24.25 4.26
C GLU A 30 -11.10 -24.04 2.92
N ARG A 31 -12.41 -23.82 2.94
CA ARG A 31 -13.15 -23.33 1.76
C ARG A 31 -13.51 -21.86 1.95
N ASP A 32 -13.28 -21.08 0.93
CA ASP A 32 -13.68 -19.68 0.93
C ASP A 32 -15.21 -19.50 0.78
N LYS A 33 -15.69 -18.27 0.87
CA LYS A 33 -17.11 -17.93 0.73
C LYS A 33 -17.74 -18.31 -0.63
N TYR A 34 -16.92 -18.58 -1.63
CA TYR A 34 -17.33 -19.06 -2.96
C TYR A 34 -17.18 -20.60 -3.10
N LYS A 35 -16.97 -21.30 -1.99
CA LYS A 35 -16.73 -22.76 -1.91
C LYS A 35 -15.47 -23.23 -2.62
N ARG A 36 -14.53 -22.33 -2.95
CA ARG A 36 -13.23 -22.71 -3.52
C ARG A 36 -12.33 -23.23 -2.42
N LEU A 37 -11.55 -24.26 -2.74
CA LEU A 37 -10.54 -24.79 -1.84
C LEU A 37 -9.41 -23.77 -1.71
N VAL A 38 -9.12 -23.36 -0.48
CA VAL A 38 -7.90 -22.65 -0.12
C VAL A 38 -6.88 -23.69 0.31
N ALA A 39 -5.74 -23.70 -0.33
CA ALA A 39 -4.75 -24.75 -0.13
C ALA A 39 -3.31 -24.21 -0.29
N GLU A 40 -2.39 -24.92 0.32
CA GLU A 40 -0.97 -24.80 0.03
C GLU A 40 -0.55 -25.92 -0.92
N VAL A 41 0.20 -25.58 -1.98
CA VAL A 41 0.60 -26.50 -3.04
C VAL A 41 2.09 -26.73 -2.95
N PHE A 42 2.51 -27.99 -3.05
CA PHE A 42 3.89 -28.40 -2.97
C PHE A 42 4.33 -29.19 -4.21
N ILE A 43 5.56 -28.94 -4.65
CA ILE A 43 6.29 -29.76 -5.60
C ILE A 43 7.63 -30.14 -4.94
N ASN A 44 7.94 -31.44 -4.94
CA ASN A 44 9.19 -31.95 -4.34
C ASN A 44 9.42 -31.38 -2.93
N ASN A 45 8.40 -31.38 -2.08
CA ASN A 45 8.38 -30.85 -0.72
C ASN A 45 8.67 -29.34 -0.60
N ARG A 46 8.64 -28.57 -1.69
CA ARG A 46 8.79 -27.12 -1.69
C ARG A 46 7.43 -26.46 -1.89
N SER A 47 7.07 -25.54 -1.01
CA SER A 47 5.84 -24.77 -1.13
C SER A 47 5.93 -23.79 -2.31
N VAL A 48 5.09 -23.99 -3.30
CA VAL A 48 4.94 -23.07 -4.44
C VAL A 48 4.38 -21.73 -3.97
N ASN A 49 3.44 -21.75 -3.02
CA ASN A 49 2.87 -20.54 -2.44
C ASN A 49 3.95 -19.68 -1.76
N LEU A 50 4.83 -20.32 -0.97
CA LEU A 50 5.93 -19.62 -0.31
C LEU A 50 6.93 -19.05 -1.32
N THR A 51 7.30 -19.81 -2.36
CA THR A 51 8.18 -19.35 -3.43
C THR A 51 7.61 -18.10 -4.12
N MET A 52 6.32 -18.11 -4.46
CA MET A 52 5.65 -16.94 -5.05
C MET A 52 5.74 -15.70 -4.16
N VAL A 53 5.65 -15.85 -2.84
CA VAL A 53 5.79 -14.73 -1.89
C VAL A 53 7.23 -14.26 -1.78
N GLN A 54 8.20 -15.20 -1.69
CA GLN A 54 9.63 -14.90 -1.63
C GLN A 54 10.11 -14.06 -2.82
N GLU A 55 9.58 -14.34 -4.00
CA GLU A 55 9.94 -13.67 -5.25
C GLU A 55 9.07 -12.43 -5.54
N GLY A 56 8.23 -12.04 -4.59
CA GLY A 56 7.34 -10.88 -4.72
C GLY A 56 6.25 -11.03 -5.79
N GLN A 57 5.96 -12.25 -6.24
CA GLN A 57 4.92 -12.55 -7.21
C GLN A 57 3.54 -12.75 -6.56
N ALA A 58 3.50 -12.90 -5.24
CA ALA A 58 2.28 -12.96 -4.44
C ALA A 58 2.44 -12.13 -3.17
N VAL A 59 1.31 -11.75 -2.58
CA VAL A 59 1.24 -11.05 -1.30
C VAL A 59 0.50 -11.92 -0.29
N VAL A 60 0.89 -11.82 0.98
CA VAL A 60 0.27 -12.59 2.06
C VAL A 60 -1.10 -12.00 2.39
N TYR A 61 -2.14 -12.81 2.23
CA TYR A 61 -3.48 -12.44 2.69
C TYR A 61 -3.70 -12.99 4.10
N ARG A 62 -3.45 -12.17 5.09
CA ARG A 62 -3.38 -12.56 6.51
C ARG A 62 -4.61 -13.30 7.03
N GLN A 63 -5.78 -13.03 6.45
CA GLN A 63 -7.03 -13.69 6.81
C GLN A 63 -6.98 -15.21 6.58
N TYR A 64 -6.23 -15.66 5.58
CA TYR A 64 -6.09 -17.07 5.22
C TYR A 64 -4.72 -17.67 5.60
N LEU A 65 -3.96 -16.97 6.42
CA LEU A 65 -2.62 -17.40 6.85
C LEU A 65 -2.69 -18.43 7.99
N LYS A 66 -3.54 -19.43 7.86
CA LYS A 66 -3.64 -20.51 8.83
C LYS A 66 -2.76 -21.72 8.50
N GLY A 67 -2.09 -21.72 7.37
CA GLY A 67 -1.11 -22.69 6.92
C GLY A 67 -1.38 -24.17 7.20
N CYS A 68 -0.83 -25.05 6.39
CA CYS A 68 -0.91 -26.49 6.58
C CYS A 68 0.11 -27.04 7.59
N THR A 69 1.09 -26.25 7.91
CA THR A 69 2.15 -26.49 8.88
C THR A 69 2.49 -25.16 9.56
N ASN A 70 3.41 -25.14 10.51
CA ASN A 70 3.87 -23.91 11.17
C ASN A 70 4.61 -22.94 10.20
N THR A 71 4.10 -22.77 8.98
CA THR A 71 4.72 -21.97 7.91
C THR A 71 4.33 -20.49 7.96
N LYS A 72 3.45 -20.09 8.89
CA LYS A 72 2.97 -18.71 9.01
C LYS A 72 4.09 -17.71 9.10
N GLU A 73 5.06 -17.95 9.98
CA GLU A 73 6.22 -17.08 10.17
C GLU A 73 7.09 -17.02 8.92
N GLN A 74 7.24 -18.14 8.20
CA GLN A 74 7.99 -18.19 6.95
C GLN A 74 7.34 -17.32 5.87
N PHE A 75 6.02 -17.34 5.73
CA PHE A 75 5.30 -16.46 4.80
C PHE A 75 5.47 -14.98 5.16
N LEU A 76 5.36 -14.63 6.44
CA LEU A 76 5.53 -13.25 6.90
C LEU A 76 6.96 -12.75 6.68
N GLN A 77 7.95 -13.58 6.97
CA GLN A 77 9.35 -13.26 6.75
C GLN A 77 9.67 -13.14 5.25
N ALA A 78 9.15 -14.05 4.43
CA ALA A 78 9.31 -14.02 2.98
C ALA A 78 8.74 -12.72 2.39
N GLU A 79 7.54 -12.33 2.82
CA GLU A 79 6.93 -11.07 2.38
C GLU A 79 7.75 -9.85 2.84
N ALA A 80 8.25 -9.84 4.08
CA ALA A 80 9.08 -8.76 4.59
C ALA A 80 10.37 -8.61 3.78
N ASN A 81 11.05 -9.72 3.48
CA ASN A 81 12.26 -9.75 2.65
C ASN A 81 11.98 -9.27 1.22
N ALA A 82 10.89 -9.74 0.60
CA ALA A 82 10.49 -9.31 -0.75
C ALA A 82 10.21 -7.80 -0.81
N LYS A 83 9.58 -7.23 0.23
CA LYS A 83 9.36 -5.78 0.37
C LYS A 83 10.67 -5.01 0.50
N GLN A 84 11.56 -5.46 1.36
CA GLN A 84 12.86 -4.82 1.60
C GLN A 84 13.69 -4.77 0.31
N GLN A 85 13.69 -5.88 -0.44
CA GLN A 85 14.42 -6.02 -1.69
C GLN A 85 13.68 -5.45 -2.90
N LYS A 86 12.46 -4.93 -2.72
CA LYS A 86 11.58 -4.39 -3.79
C LYS A 86 11.36 -5.39 -4.93
N LEU A 87 11.17 -6.67 -4.61
CA LEU A 87 10.98 -7.72 -5.60
C LEU A 87 9.55 -7.69 -6.19
N GLY A 88 9.42 -8.01 -7.46
CA GLY A 88 8.16 -8.21 -8.16
C GLY A 88 7.14 -7.11 -7.86
N PHE A 89 6.00 -7.48 -7.31
CA PHE A 89 4.90 -6.58 -6.92
C PHE A 89 5.36 -5.42 -6.00
N TRP A 90 6.40 -5.64 -5.18
CA TRP A 90 6.91 -4.63 -4.25
C TRP A 90 7.83 -3.59 -4.90
N ASN A 91 8.18 -3.76 -6.18
CA ASN A 91 8.94 -2.77 -6.95
C ASN A 91 8.03 -1.64 -7.46
N GLN A 92 7.24 -1.06 -6.58
CA GLN A 92 6.33 0.05 -6.81
C GLN A 92 6.44 1.03 -5.65
N SER A 93 6.32 2.32 -5.93
CA SER A 93 6.30 3.35 -4.89
C SER A 93 5.05 3.27 -4.01
N GLN A 94 3.91 2.90 -4.61
CA GLN A 94 2.62 2.78 -3.93
C GLN A 94 1.87 1.53 -4.41
N PRO A 95 2.16 0.35 -3.86
CA PRO A 95 1.51 -0.88 -4.28
C PRO A 95 0.03 -0.89 -3.83
N VAL A 96 -0.87 -1.03 -4.78
CA VAL A 96 -2.29 -1.29 -4.47
C VAL A 96 -2.48 -2.78 -4.24
N MET A 97 -2.89 -3.13 -3.04
CA MET A 97 -3.09 -4.54 -2.69
C MET A 97 -4.15 -5.21 -3.58
N PRO A 98 -3.99 -6.50 -3.91
CA PRO A 98 -4.94 -7.19 -4.79
C PRO A 98 -6.39 -7.17 -4.32
N TRP A 99 -6.64 -7.15 -3.02
CA TRP A 99 -7.98 -7.02 -2.46
C TRP A 99 -8.54 -5.62 -2.59
N ASP A 100 -7.72 -4.58 -2.49
CA ASP A 100 -8.12 -3.18 -2.69
C ASP A 100 -8.38 -2.89 -4.17
N PHE A 101 -7.53 -3.42 -5.07
CA PHE A 101 -7.74 -3.35 -6.50
C PHE A 101 -9.08 -3.99 -6.92
N ARG A 102 -9.44 -5.14 -6.35
CA ARG A 102 -10.74 -5.80 -6.61
C ARG A 102 -11.93 -5.00 -6.09
N ARG A 103 -11.74 -4.15 -5.08
CA ARG A 103 -12.74 -3.21 -4.56
C ARG A 103 -12.79 -1.89 -5.33
N GLY A 104 -12.08 -1.78 -6.45
CA GLY A 104 -12.06 -0.59 -7.30
C GLY A 104 -11.11 0.51 -6.88
N LYS A 105 -10.27 0.30 -5.86
CA LYS A 105 -9.16 1.20 -5.59
C LYS A 105 -8.17 1.06 -6.74
N LYS A 106 -8.10 2.09 -7.56
CA LYS A 106 -7.06 2.20 -8.60
C LYS A 106 -5.77 2.64 -7.91
N THR A 107 -4.61 2.26 -8.46
CA THR A 107 -3.40 3.02 -8.25
C THR A 107 -3.75 4.47 -8.60
N GLN A 108 -3.86 5.33 -7.62
CA GLN A 108 -3.62 6.70 -7.93
C GLN A 108 -2.20 6.71 -8.51
N PRO A 109 -1.98 7.24 -9.75
CA PRO A 109 -0.62 7.59 -10.11
C PRO A 109 -0.12 8.29 -8.86
N ALA A 110 1.09 7.94 -8.42
CA ALA A 110 1.74 8.77 -7.45
C ALA A 110 1.61 10.19 -8.03
N THR A 111 0.56 10.91 -7.64
CA THR A 111 0.74 12.32 -7.47
C THR A 111 1.98 12.28 -6.61
N VAL A 112 3.10 12.53 -7.27
CA VAL A 112 4.22 13.11 -6.58
C VAL A 112 3.51 13.92 -5.52
N ARG A 113 3.61 13.48 -4.25
CA ARG A 113 3.69 14.49 -3.22
C ARG A 113 4.92 15.26 -3.70
N SER A 114 4.70 16.12 -4.70
CA SER A 114 5.41 17.36 -4.78
C SER A 114 5.43 17.71 -3.32
N GLN A 115 6.62 17.77 -2.75
CA GLN A 115 6.78 18.50 -1.51
C GLN A 115 5.79 19.63 -1.70
N GLN A 116 4.61 19.49 -1.09
CA GLN A 116 3.66 20.57 -1.10
C GLN A 116 4.52 21.62 -0.43
N GLN A 117 5.03 22.52 -1.29
CA GLN A 117 5.74 23.66 -0.78
C GLN A 117 4.67 24.34 0.04
N CYS A 118 4.69 24.01 1.33
CA CYS A 118 3.79 24.65 2.26
C CYS A 118 4.21 26.11 2.30
N ASP A 119 3.27 26.99 2.37
CA ASP A 119 3.55 28.42 2.52
C ASP A 119 4.40 28.60 3.78
N PRO A 120 5.61 29.16 3.68
CA PRO A 120 6.50 29.35 4.81
C PRO A 120 5.94 30.31 5.88
N SER A 121 4.88 31.04 5.54
CA SER A 121 4.17 31.90 6.47
C SER A 121 3.46 31.14 7.58
N TYR A 122 3.18 29.83 7.38
CA TYR A 122 2.41 29.01 8.32
C TYR A 122 3.20 27.77 8.74
N PRO A 123 4.20 27.90 9.62
CA PRO A 123 5.14 26.81 9.94
C PRO A 123 4.50 25.66 10.73
N ASP A 124 3.37 25.87 11.38
CA ASP A 124 2.74 24.87 12.25
C ASP A 124 1.82 23.89 11.49
N PHE A 125 1.42 24.20 10.26
CA PHE A 125 0.64 23.31 9.38
C PHE A 125 0.79 23.72 7.91
N CYS A 126 0.42 22.82 6.99
CA CYS A 126 0.67 23.01 5.57
C CYS A 126 -0.54 23.66 4.87
N ILE A 127 -0.36 24.87 4.35
CA ILE A 127 -1.22 25.50 3.37
C ILE A 127 -0.45 25.53 2.04
N PRO A 128 -1.01 25.05 0.92
CA PRO A 128 -0.38 25.21 -0.39
C PRO A 128 -0.23 26.70 -0.74
N PRO A 129 0.88 27.15 -1.35
CA PRO A 129 1.14 28.56 -1.66
C PRO A 129 0.15 29.19 -2.65
N ASN A 130 -0.62 28.35 -3.35
CA ASN A 130 -1.66 28.78 -4.30
C ASN A 130 -3.07 28.41 -3.79
N ALA A 131 -3.25 28.24 -2.47
CA ALA A 131 -4.57 28.03 -1.91
C ALA A 131 -5.44 29.29 -2.15
N ALA A 132 -6.75 29.06 -2.35
CA ALA A 132 -7.70 30.15 -2.33
C ALA A 132 -7.60 30.92 -1.00
N ASP A 133 -7.98 32.18 -0.99
CA ASP A 133 -7.98 32.98 0.23
C ASP A 133 -8.82 32.29 1.31
N LEU A 134 -8.21 32.07 2.49
CA LEU A 134 -8.78 31.33 3.60
C LEU A 134 -9.00 32.26 4.80
N ASP A 135 -10.14 32.14 5.42
CA ASP A 135 -10.44 32.80 6.69
C ASP A 135 -10.20 31.85 7.89
N CYS A 136 -10.11 32.41 9.08
CA CYS A 136 -10.02 31.64 10.33
C CYS A 136 -11.18 30.64 10.53
N ARG A 137 -12.28 30.82 9.82
CA ARG A 137 -13.45 29.91 9.86
C ARG A 137 -13.25 28.66 9.00
N ASP A 138 -12.40 28.76 7.99
CA ASP A 138 -12.18 27.71 7.00
C ASP A 138 -11.15 26.68 7.45
N ILE A 139 -10.41 26.98 8.52
CA ILE A 139 -9.36 26.14 9.06
C ILE A 139 -9.66 25.73 10.52
N PRO A 140 -9.30 24.49 10.91
CA PRO A 140 -9.56 24.02 12.29
C PRO A 140 -8.53 24.49 13.30
N TYR A 141 -7.50 25.21 12.85
CA TYR A 141 -6.36 25.64 13.70
C TYR A 141 -6.65 26.98 14.34
N ARG A 142 -6.12 27.16 15.56
CA ARG A 142 -6.22 28.40 16.33
C ARG A 142 -4.89 28.68 17.02
N ARG A 143 -4.55 29.97 17.21
CA ARG A 143 -3.36 30.41 17.91
C ARG A 143 -2.07 29.75 17.42
N PHE A 144 -1.85 29.77 16.12
CA PHE A 144 -0.66 29.24 15.45
C PHE A 144 0.30 30.36 15.03
N ARG A 145 1.56 30.00 14.80
CA ARG A 145 2.57 30.96 14.37
C ARG A 145 2.33 31.41 12.93
N VAL A 146 2.45 32.72 12.72
CA VAL A 146 2.37 33.34 11.40
C VAL A 146 3.63 34.16 11.17
N ASN A 147 4.36 33.81 10.10
CA ASN A 147 5.50 34.55 9.57
C ASN A 147 5.03 35.49 8.45
N GLN A 148 5.78 36.57 8.21
CA GLN A 148 5.54 37.44 7.06
C GLN A 148 6.15 36.87 5.77
N PRO A 149 5.50 37.08 4.60
CA PRO A 149 4.20 37.70 4.40
C PRO A 149 3.05 36.78 4.88
N ASP A 150 1.93 37.34 5.32
CA ASP A 150 0.73 36.62 5.73
C ASP A 150 -0.33 36.70 4.60
N PRO A 151 -0.28 35.84 3.58
CA PRO A 151 -1.12 35.97 2.40
C PRO A 151 -2.62 35.77 2.65
N HIS A 152 -2.99 35.10 3.73
CA HIS A 152 -4.41 34.87 4.13
C HIS A 152 -4.88 35.86 5.21
N GLY A 153 -4.02 36.72 5.74
CA GLY A 153 -4.39 37.72 6.74
C GLY A 153 -4.87 37.16 8.08
N PHE A 154 -4.34 36.00 8.49
CA PHE A 154 -4.71 35.37 9.77
C PHE A 154 -4.21 36.13 11.00
N ASN A 155 -3.14 36.93 10.85
CA ASN A 155 -2.50 37.70 11.90
C ASN A 155 -2.70 39.20 11.65
N ARG A 156 -3.89 39.72 11.95
CA ARG A 156 -4.28 41.09 11.63
C ARG A 156 -3.58 42.16 12.51
N ASP A 157 -3.25 41.83 13.75
CA ASP A 157 -2.59 42.69 14.70
C ASP A 157 -1.05 42.62 14.66
N ARG A 158 -0.52 41.67 13.84
CA ARG A 158 0.91 41.49 13.55
C ARG A 158 1.75 41.09 14.76
N ASP A 159 1.16 40.39 15.72
CA ASP A 159 1.87 39.86 16.89
C ASP A 159 2.56 38.53 16.66
N GLY A 160 2.37 37.91 15.47
CA GLY A 160 2.95 36.62 15.09
C GLY A 160 2.03 35.43 15.39
N VAL A 161 0.80 35.64 15.85
CA VAL A 161 -0.18 34.62 16.21
C VAL A 161 -1.43 34.77 15.34
N GLY A 162 -1.80 33.71 14.64
CA GLY A 162 -2.98 33.69 13.77
C GLY A 162 -4.22 33.12 14.44
N CYS A 163 -5.38 33.66 14.08
CA CYS A 163 -6.70 33.16 14.47
C CYS A 163 -6.91 33.01 15.98
N GLU A 164 -6.68 34.08 16.74
CA GLU A 164 -6.74 34.06 18.22
C GLU A 164 -8.17 33.96 18.79
N ARG A 165 -9.20 34.27 18.01
CA ARG A 165 -10.63 34.24 18.39
C ARG A 165 -11.42 33.16 17.67
#